data_3653632804ee087f5955ff3769482ea2
#
_entry.id   3653632804ee087f5955ff3769482ea2
#
_cell.length_a   1.000
_cell.length_b   1.000
_cell.length_c   1.000
_cell.angle_alpha   90.00
_cell.angle_beta   90.00
_cell.angle_gamma   90.00
#
_symmetry.space_group_name_H-M   'P 1'
#
loop_
_entity.id
_entity.type
_entity.pdbx_description
1 polymer ?
#
loop_
_entity_poly.entity_id
_entity_poly.type
_entity_poly.pdbx_seq_one_letter_code
_entity_poly.pdbx_strand_id
1 'polypeptide(L)'
;MMKHTHQQGAPLSPGGHFTRRKFLAHTATAATSTLAAAAFAPLQAVAAEKNNASTTTAPVWKAGVARAVITPEKGVWLAGYGSKRAPDGKLHELWMKALALEDAAGHRVVLVTSDFQGVPKMMSDRVFAQLQRQFQLEREHVMVTFSHNHCGPRLGDDLVDYYPIEAEQVELVAEYTNQMVTKMVALVGEALAKLAPAMLQFGEGKATFAVNRRNNREAEVPAMIASGTPFKGPVDHTVPILTVTRPDGRLDAILFGYACHPTTLNFMRWCGDYPGFAQLELEKNHPGATALFANTCGGDQNPLPRRSVELCERYGKMLAVGVEEGLKQPLKNVSGGIRTAFEMIDLPYLQVASREELEAASKDTNGVRARWAARMLVKLNAGEKFPAAYPYPVHAWRLGQELLWIGQGAETVVDYALRFKREFGPGTWVFGYVDDMIAYIPSRRVWEEGGYEGGTFLYEYGRPAFRWAGDIEDRISASVQKLVRQVRE
;
A
#
# COMPACT_ATOMS: atom_id res chain seq x y z
N MET A 1 27.23 -44.87 -11.66
CA MET A 1 27.15 -45.61 -12.94
C MET A 1 25.67 -45.94 -13.16
N MET A 2 24.98 -45.09 -13.93
CA MET A 2 23.77 -45.44 -14.68
C MET A 2 23.47 -44.32 -15.66
N LYS A 3 23.23 -44.70 -16.90
CA LYS A 3 23.35 -43.90 -18.11
C LYS A 3 22.06 -43.11 -18.39
N HIS A 4 22.25 -41.88 -18.86
CA HIS A 4 21.21 -41.10 -19.55
C HIS A 4 20.92 -41.67 -20.93
N THR A 5 19.65 -41.74 -21.31
CA THR A 5 19.23 -41.90 -22.71
C THR A 5 18.39 -40.70 -23.12
N HIS A 6 18.91 -39.97 -24.12
CA HIS A 6 18.20 -38.97 -24.89
C HIS A 6 17.15 -39.65 -25.78
N GLN A 7 15.97 -39.07 -25.88
CA GLN A 7 15.10 -39.27 -27.05
C GLN A 7 14.76 -37.91 -27.65
N GLN A 8 15.17 -37.74 -28.88
CA GLN A 8 14.79 -36.66 -29.80
C GLN A 8 13.43 -37.00 -30.42
N GLY A 9 12.52 -36.06 -30.45
CA GLY A 9 11.26 -36.13 -31.18
C GLY A 9 11.24 -35.08 -32.29
N ALA A 10 10.88 -35.53 -33.49
CA ALA A 10 10.93 -34.82 -34.77
C ALA A 10 9.85 -33.75 -34.96
N PRO A 11 9.94 -32.87 -35.97
CA PRO A 11 9.15 -31.68 -36.18
C PRO A 11 7.84 -31.94 -36.95
N LEU A 12 6.78 -31.18 -36.66
CA LEU A 12 5.60 -31.11 -37.51
C LEU A 12 5.53 -29.78 -38.25
N SER A 13 5.31 -29.89 -39.54
CA SER A 13 5.17 -28.84 -40.55
C SER A 13 3.79 -28.16 -40.54
N PRO A 14 3.64 -27.02 -41.25
CA PRO A 14 2.54 -26.07 -41.10
C PRO A 14 1.45 -26.23 -42.17
N GLY A 15 0.29 -25.62 -41.92
CA GLY A 15 -0.65 -25.35 -43.00
C GLY A 15 -2.12 -25.30 -42.59
N GLY A 16 -2.72 -24.16 -42.76
CA GLY A 16 -4.17 -24.04 -42.64
C GLY A 16 -4.67 -22.60 -42.69
N HIS A 17 -4.62 -21.96 -43.86
CA HIS A 17 -5.34 -20.72 -44.16
C HIS A 17 -6.86 -20.96 -44.06
N PHE A 18 -7.57 -20.06 -43.35
CA PHE A 18 -9.00 -19.88 -43.58
C PHE A 18 -9.32 -18.44 -43.96
N THR A 19 -9.91 -18.34 -45.14
CA THR A 19 -10.31 -17.15 -45.85
C THR A 19 -11.63 -16.55 -45.35
N ARG A 20 -11.70 -15.21 -45.47
CA ARG A 20 -12.94 -14.41 -45.37
C ARG A 20 -14.01 -14.89 -46.33
N ARG A 21 -15.28 -14.96 -45.89
CA ARG A 21 -16.47 -14.76 -46.74
C ARG A 21 -17.64 -14.23 -45.90
N LYS A 22 -18.01 -13.03 -46.23
CA LYS A 22 -19.31 -12.38 -46.52
C LYS A 22 -20.58 -13.18 -46.17
N PHE A 23 -21.48 -12.54 -45.42
CA PHE A 23 -22.92 -12.64 -45.70
C PHE A 23 -23.56 -11.25 -45.64
N LEU A 24 -24.26 -10.96 -46.74
CA LEU A 24 -25.07 -9.78 -47.01
C LEU A 24 -26.55 -10.13 -46.85
N ALA A 25 -27.31 -9.13 -46.40
CA ALA A 25 -28.67 -8.73 -46.81
C ALA A 25 -29.89 -9.65 -46.54
N HIS A 26 -30.89 -9.04 -45.98
CA HIS A 26 -32.31 -8.93 -46.33
C HIS A 26 -33.07 -8.45 -45.09
N THR A 27 -34.04 -7.58 -45.04
CA THR A 27 -34.98 -6.99 -46.01
C THR A 27 -35.61 -5.77 -45.36
N ALA A 28 -35.89 -4.78 -46.18
CA ALA A 28 -36.73 -3.62 -45.85
C ALA A 28 -38.22 -4.01 -45.88
N THR A 29 -38.99 -3.47 -44.96
CA THR A 29 -40.45 -3.37 -45.18
C THR A 29 -40.90 -1.96 -44.79
N ALA A 30 -41.38 -1.25 -45.80
CA ALA A 30 -42.04 0.03 -45.69
C ALA A 30 -43.49 -0.16 -45.28
N ALA A 31 -44.00 0.69 -44.42
CA ALA A 31 -45.42 0.91 -44.26
C ALA A 31 -45.71 2.42 -44.20
N THR A 32 -46.53 2.83 -45.15
CA THR A 32 -46.94 4.19 -45.46
C THR A 32 -48.09 4.67 -44.59
N SER A 33 -48.07 5.98 -44.35
CA SER A 33 -49.19 6.96 -44.30
C SER A 33 -50.24 6.86 -43.19
N THR A 34 -50.41 7.97 -42.46
CA THR A 34 -51.57 8.88 -42.68
C THR A 34 -51.33 10.22 -42.00
N LEU A 35 -51.49 11.30 -42.76
CA LEU A 35 -51.59 12.68 -42.27
C LEU A 35 -52.92 12.88 -41.55
N ALA A 36 -52.86 13.45 -40.33
CA ALA A 36 -54.03 14.17 -39.79
C ALA A 36 -53.57 15.57 -39.37
N ALA A 37 -54.08 16.56 -40.02
CA ALA A 37 -53.87 17.97 -39.68
C ALA A 37 -54.71 18.31 -38.44
N ALA A 38 -54.06 18.87 -37.43
CA ALA A 38 -54.69 19.50 -36.27
C ALA A 38 -54.05 20.85 -35.97
N ALA A 39 -54.92 21.80 -35.74
CA ALA A 39 -54.77 23.24 -35.72
C ALA A 39 -53.69 23.82 -34.83
N PHE A 40 -53.08 24.90 -35.32
CA PHE A 40 -52.17 25.80 -34.55
C PHE A 40 -52.95 26.55 -33.47
N ALA A 41 -52.51 26.44 -32.23
CA ALA A 41 -52.72 27.43 -31.19
C ALA A 41 -51.35 27.93 -30.70
N PRO A 42 -51.13 29.22 -30.46
CA PRO A 42 -49.81 29.73 -30.05
C PRO A 42 -49.55 29.39 -28.59
N LEU A 43 -48.53 28.56 -28.35
CA LEU A 43 -47.96 28.42 -27.00
C LEU A 43 -47.16 29.65 -26.67
N GLN A 44 -47.61 30.38 -25.66
CA GLN A 44 -46.81 31.40 -24.99
C GLN A 44 -45.52 30.75 -24.44
N ALA A 45 -44.38 31.32 -24.83
CA ALA A 45 -43.08 30.96 -24.29
C ALA A 45 -43.03 31.36 -22.82
N VAL A 46 -43.15 30.39 -21.94
CA VAL A 46 -42.74 30.55 -20.54
C VAL A 46 -41.21 30.51 -20.56
N ALA A 47 -40.58 31.66 -20.33
CA ALA A 47 -39.17 31.76 -20.11
C ALA A 47 -38.80 30.92 -18.87
N ALA A 48 -38.19 29.77 -19.10
CA ALA A 48 -37.57 29.01 -18.05
C ALA A 48 -36.36 29.85 -17.58
N GLU A 49 -36.50 30.51 -16.45
CA GLU A 49 -35.40 31.04 -15.70
C GLU A 49 -34.43 29.89 -15.41
N LYS A 50 -33.28 29.91 -16.07
CA LYS A 50 -32.13 29.09 -15.70
C LYS A 50 -31.63 29.66 -14.37
N ASN A 51 -32.15 29.12 -13.29
CA ASN A 51 -31.48 29.22 -11.97
C ASN A 51 -30.20 28.42 -12.04
N ASN A 52 -29.17 28.96 -12.68
CA ASN A 52 -27.77 28.57 -12.52
C ASN A 52 -27.25 29.28 -11.26
N ALA A 53 -27.81 28.98 -10.10
CA ALA A 53 -27.11 29.21 -8.86
C ALA A 53 -26.13 28.05 -8.66
N SER A 54 -25.03 28.08 -9.40
CA SER A 54 -23.81 27.38 -8.97
C SER A 54 -23.35 28.10 -7.71
N THR A 55 -23.85 27.67 -6.56
CA THR A 55 -23.23 28.00 -5.28
C THR A 55 -21.87 27.29 -5.26
N THR A 56 -20.86 27.97 -5.78
CA THR A 56 -19.46 27.67 -5.46
C THR A 56 -19.30 27.93 -3.97
N THR A 57 -19.61 26.92 -3.16
CA THR A 57 -19.20 26.91 -1.76
C THR A 57 -17.68 27.10 -1.74
N ALA A 58 -17.19 28.11 -1.02
CA ALA A 58 -15.77 28.34 -0.86
C ALA A 58 -15.08 27.02 -0.48
N PRO A 59 -13.92 26.70 -1.06
CA PRO A 59 -13.23 25.47 -0.77
C PRO A 59 -12.92 25.41 0.74
N VAL A 60 -13.39 24.35 1.39
CA VAL A 60 -13.19 24.11 2.83
C VAL A 60 -11.75 23.68 3.10
N TRP A 61 -11.07 23.15 2.08
CA TRP A 61 -9.76 22.54 2.19
C TRP A 61 -8.69 23.33 1.46
N LYS A 62 -7.46 23.22 1.98
CA LYS A 62 -6.26 23.43 1.18
C LYS A 62 -5.50 22.12 1.09
N ALA A 63 -4.91 21.87 -0.06
CA ALA A 63 -4.06 20.71 -0.30
C ALA A 63 -2.77 21.11 -1.00
N GLY A 64 -1.68 20.41 -0.68
CA GLY A 64 -0.39 20.56 -1.33
C GLY A 64 0.23 19.21 -1.59
N VAL A 65 0.82 19.03 -2.78
CA VAL A 65 1.41 17.77 -3.22
C VAL A 65 2.85 17.98 -3.62
N ALA A 66 3.74 17.10 -3.16
CA ALA A 66 5.14 17.07 -3.55
C ALA A 66 5.57 15.64 -3.86
N ARG A 67 6.59 15.49 -4.70
CA ARG A 67 7.18 14.19 -5.05
C ARG A 67 8.69 14.28 -5.21
N ALA A 68 9.39 13.21 -4.82
CA ALA A 68 10.83 13.11 -4.95
C ALA A 68 11.24 11.72 -5.41
N VAL A 69 12.22 11.64 -6.31
CA VAL A 69 12.84 10.38 -6.69
C VAL A 69 13.68 9.85 -5.52
N ILE A 70 13.52 8.56 -5.25
CA ILE A 70 14.28 7.84 -4.21
C ILE A 70 15.09 6.67 -4.76
N THR A 71 15.12 6.47 -6.08
CA THR A 71 15.98 5.48 -6.70
C THR A 71 17.43 5.74 -6.30
N PRO A 72 18.16 4.76 -5.72
CA PRO A 72 19.55 4.97 -5.33
C PRO A 72 20.45 5.25 -6.54
N GLU A 73 21.36 6.21 -6.41
CA GLU A 73 22.41 6.48 -7.39
C GLU A 73 23.59 5.52 -7.27
N LYS A 74 23.83 4.99 -6.08
CA LYS A 74 24.86 4.02 -5.76
C LYS A 74 24.28 2.61 -5.63
N GLY A 75 25.11 1.58 -5.66
CA GLY A 75 24.74 0.17 -5.67
C GLY A 75 24.24 -0.37 -4.30
N VAL A 76 23.32 0.34 -3.64
CA VAL A 76 22.57 -0.20 -2.50
C VAL A 76 21.81 -1.44 -2.96
N TRP A 77 21.79 -2.51 -2.16
CA TRP A 77 21.02 -3.70 -2.53
C TRP A 77 19.51 -3.49 -2.43
N LEU A 78 18.78 -4.29 -3.21
CA LEU A 78 17.33 -4.37 -3.11
C LEU A 78 16.92 -5.09 -1.83
N ALA A 79 15.80 -4.64 -1.25
CA ALA A 79 15.20 -5.20 -0.04
C ALA A 79 14.24 -6.38 -0.30
N GLY A 80 13.75 -7.02 0.75
CA GLY A 80 12.59 -7.91 0.78
C GLY A 80 12.86 -9.39 0.57
N TYR A 81 14.02 -9.81 0.07
CA TYR A 81 14.41 -11.22 -0.04
C TYR A 81 15.81 -11.44 0.54
N GLY A 82 15.97 -12.41 1.43
CA GLY A 82 17.12 -12.64 2.30
C GLY A 82 18.43 -13.07 1.61
N SER A 83 18.74 -12.54 0.44
CA SER A 83 19.93 -12.82 -0.34
C SER A 83 20.64 -11.55 -0.80
N LYS A 84 21.84 -11.69 -1.36
CA LYS A 84 22.53 -10.59 -2.05
C LYS A 84 21.74 -10.22 -3.31
N ARG A 85 21.29 -8.96 -3.39
CA ARG A 85 20.47 -8.45 -4.49
C ARG A 85 21.02 -7.13 -5.02
N ALA A 86 22.22 -7.20 -5.62
CA ALA A 86 22.82 -6.05 -6.26
C ALA A 86 21.96 -5.61 -7.47
N PRO A 87 21.63 -4.30 -7.61
CA PRO A 87 20.83 -3.82 -8.72
C PRO A 87 21.56 -3.96 -10.04
N ASP A 88 20.85 -4.36 -11.10
CA ASP A 88 21.32 -4.47 -12.48
C ASP A 88 20.62 -3.49 -13.45
N GLY A 89 19.86 -2.53 -12.91
CA GLY A 89 19.14 -1.51 -13.66
C GLY A 89 17.85 -1.07 -13.02
N LYS A 90 17.01 -0.40 -13.79
CA LYS A 90 15.67 0.02 -13.39
C LYS A 90 14.66 -0.17 -14.51
N LEU A 91 13.40 -0.44 -14.17
CA LEU A 91 12.25 -0.35 -15.08
C LEU A 91 11.67 1.06 -15.08
N HIS A 92 11.53 1.65 -13.90
CA HIS A 92 11.09 3.03 -13.70
C HIS A 92 11.63 3.55 -12.36
N GLU A 93 11.54 4.86 -12.16
CA GLU A 93 11.95 5.50 -10.91
C GLU A 93 11.12 5.02 -9.72
N LEU A 94 11.75 5.00 -8.56
CA LEU A 94 11.10 4.85 -7.27
C LEU A 94 10.78 6.23 -6.70
N TRP A 95 9.65 6.35 -6.03
CA TRP A 95 9.13 7.63 -5.59
C TRP A 95 8.83 7.66 -4.09
N MET A 96 8.98 8.85 -3.55
CA MET A 96 8.36 9.27 -2.30
C MET A 96 7.49 10.47 -2.59
N LYS A 97 6.25 10.47 -2.12
CA LYS A 97 5.25 11.51 -2.40
C LYS A 97 4.59 11.95 -1.10
N ALA A 98 4.29 13.23 -0.97
CA ALA A 98 3.61 13.78 0.21
C ALA A 98 2.34 14.50 -0.20
N LEU A 99 1.27 14.24 0.53
CA LEU A 99 -0.01 14.95 0.47
C LEU A 99 -0.22 15.67 1.79
N ALA A 100 -0.11 17.01 1.78
CA ALA A 100 -0.47 17.88 2.89
C ALA A 100 -1.92 18.33 2.73
N LEU A 101 -2.69 18.29 3.81
CA LEU A 101 -4.07 18.77 3.89
C LEU A 101 -4.17 19.79 5.03
N GLU A 102 -4.91 20.87 4.81
CA GLU A 102 -5.24 21.88 5.82
C GLU A 102 -6.76 22.15 5.77
N ASP A 103 -7.41 22.14 6.94
CA ASP A 103 -8.83 22.51 7.06
C ASP A 103 -9.02 24.02 7.20
N ALA A 104 -10.27 24.45 7.27
CA ALA A 104 -10.63 25.88 7.42
C ALA A 104 -10.18 26.48 8.75
N ALA A 105 -9.93 25.67 9.77
CA ALA A 105 -9.42 26.12 11.08
C ALA A 105 -7.89 26.19 11.12
N GLY A 106 -7.21 25.70 10.05
CA GLY A 106 -5.75 25.66 9.96
C GLY A 106 -5.12 24.43 10.54
N HIS A 107 -5.90 23.39 10.91
CA HIS A 107 -5.33 22.11 11.30
C HIS A 107 -4.72 21.43 10.07
N ARG A 108 -3.56 20.79 10.27
CA ARG A 108 -2.77 20.20 9.19
C ARG A 108 -2.46 18.76 9.44
N VAL A 109 -2.52 17.96 8.38
CA VAL A 109 -1.99 16.60 8.37
C VAL A 109 -1.18 16.36 7.10
N VAL A 110 -0.22 15.44 7.17
CA VAL A 110 0.58 15.03 6.01
C VAL A 110 0.64 13.51 5.93
N LEU A 111 0.20 12.97 4.80
CA LEU A 111 0.43 11.59 4.43
C LEU A 111 1.65 11.53 3.50
N VAL A 112 2.65 10.74 3.87
CA VAL A 112 3.79 10.41 3.00
C VAL A 112 3.61 8.99 2.49
N THR A 113 3.69 8.80 1.17
CA THR A 113 3.76 7.48 0.54
C THR A 113 5.14 7.24 -0.05
N SER A 114 5.63 6.01 -0.04
CA SER A 114 6.96 5.69 -0.56
C SER A 114 7.05 4.29 -1.15
N ASP A 115 7.94 4.13 -2.13
CA ASP A 115 8.24 2.84 -2.75
C ASP A 115 9.33 2.06 -1.97
N PHE A 116 9.39 2.24 -0.65
CA PHE A 116 10.24 1.44 0.22
C PHE A 116 9.61 0.09 0.53
N GLN A 117 10.45 -0.91 0.80
CA GLN A 117 10.03 -2.19 1.36
C GLN A 117 9.60 -2.04 2.82
N GLY A 118 10.31 -1.23 3.59
CA GLY A 118 10.01 -0.92 4.98
C GLY A 118 10.65 0.39 5.39
N VAL A 119 10.04 1.10 6.32
CA VAL A 119 10.63 2.26 7.00
C VAL A 119 10.89 1.83 8.44
N PRO A 120 12.15 1.72 8.88
CA PRO A 120 12.46 1.30 10.24
C PRO A 120 12.18 2.43 11.24
N LYS A 121 11.83 2.05 12.46
CA LYS A 121 11.53 2.99 13.56
C LYS A 121 12.59 4.06 13.75
N MET A 122 13.87 3.69 13.68
CA MET A 122 15.00 4.64 13.81
C MET A 122 14.94 5.75 12.76
N MET A 123 14.54 5.42 11.52
CA MET A 123 14.38 6.42 10.46
C MET A 123 13.16 7.30 10.72
N SER A 124 12.00 6.70 11.01
CA SER A 124 10.77 7.44 11.23
C SER A 124 10.85 8.35 12.45
N ASP A 125 11.42 7.90 13.57
CA ASP A 125 11.65 8.74 14.76
C ASP A 125 12.49 10.00 14.44
N ARG A 126 13.54 9.85 13.63
CA ARG A 126 14.37 10.98 13.17
C ARG A 126 13.62 11.95 12.29
N VAL A 127 12.76 11.43 11.40
CA VAL A 127 11.90 12.23 10.54
C VAL A 127 10.90 13.01 11.40
N PHE A 128 10.16 12.36 12.28
CA PHE A 128 9.15 13.02 13.12
C PHE A 128 9.76 14.08 14.04
N ALA A 129 10.92 13.80 14.65
CA ALA A 129 11.62 14.80 15.47
C ALA A 129 12.02 16.04 14.65
N GLN A 130 12.34 15.91 13.37
CA GLN A 130 12.64 17.06 12.51
C GLN A 130 11.36 17.77 12.05
N LEU A 131 10.30 17.06 11.71
CA LEU A 131 9.02 17.63 11.30
C LEU A 131 8.39 18.47 12.42
N GLN A 132 8.46 17.97 13.67
CA GLN A 132 8.02 18.74 14.82
C GLN A 132 8.80 20.05 14.98
N ARG A 133 10.14 19.97 14.93
CA ARG A 133 10.99 21.17 15.08
C ARG A 133 10.84 22.20 13.98
N GLN A 134 10.71 21.74 12.71
CA GLN A 134 10.74 22.65 11.57
C GLN A 134 9.34 23.14 11.16
N PHE A 135 8.31 22.30 11.33
CA PHE A 135 6.96 22.58 10.83
C PHE A 135 5.87 22.49 11.89
N GLN A 136 6.23 22.22 13.16
CA GLN A 136 5.29 22.07 14.28
C GLN A 136 4.24 20.97 14.03
N LEU A 137 4.63 19.93 13.30
CA LEU A 137 3.81 18.74 13.08
C LEU A 137 4.10 17.74 14.19
N GLU A 138 3.11 17.53 15.06
CA GLU A 138 3.15 16.48 16.08
C GLU A 138 3.03 15.09 15.43
N ARG A 139 3.33 14.05 16.21
CA ARG A 139 3.30 12.66 15.73
C ARG A 139 1.96 12.26 15.14
N GLU A 140 0.87 12.72 15.72
CA GLU A 140 -0.49 12.45 15.27
C GLU A 140 -0.88 13.12 13.96
N HIS A 141 -0.11 14.12 13.52
CA HIS A 141 -0.37 14.88 12.29
C HIS A 141 0.30 14.26 11.05
N VAL A 142 1.12 13.22 11.22
CA VAL A 142 1.88 12.64 10.11
C VAL A 142 1.76 11.13 10.09
N MET A 143 1.40 10.57 8.94
CA MET A 143 1.53 9.14 8.63
C MET A 143 2.57 8.96 7.53
N VAL A 144 3.56 8.12 7.77
CA VAL A 144 4.54 7.70 6.76
C VAL A 144 4.19 6.28 6.32
N THR A 145 3.76 6.11 5.07
CA THR A 145 3.40 4.80 4.54
C THR A 145 4.43 4.31 3.54
N PHE A 146 4.58 3.02 3.43
CA PHE A 146 5.43 2.39 2.43
C PHE A 146 4.66 1.30 1.69
N SER A 147 4.92 1.19 0.39
CA SER A 147 4.23 0.22 -0.45
C SER A 147 4.59 -1.22 -0.12
N HIS A 148 5.69 -1.44 0.60
CA HIS A 148 6.28 -2.74 0.87
C HIS A 148 6.79 -3.46 -0.40
N ASN A 149 7.26 -2.69 -1.34
CA ASN A 149 7.78 -3.16 -2.61
C ASN A 149 9.13 -3.88 -2.44
N HIS A 150 9.24 -5.10 -2.95
CA HIS A 150 10.46 -5.92 -2.87
C HIS A 150 11.48 -5.65 -3.99
N CYS A 151 11.28 -4.63 -4.79
CA CYS A 151 12.23 -4.09 -5.77
C CYS A 151 12.69 -2.67 -5.41
N GLY A 152 12.50 -2.27 -4.14
CA GLY A 152 12.99 -1.04 -3.53
C GLY A 152 14.31 -1.24 -2.79
N PRO A 153 14.97 -0.16 -2.35
CA PRO A 153 16.26 -0.20 -1.68
C PRO A 153 16.17 -0.64 -0.22
N ARG A 154 17.24 -1.23 0.27
CA ARG A 154 17.44 -1.46 1.72
C ARG A 154 17.60 -0.12 2.44
N LEU A 155 17.06 -0.08 3.66
CA LEU A 155 17.28 0.98 4.62
C LEU A 155 18.07 0.45 5.83
N GLY A 156 18.79 1.32 6.50
CA GLY A 156 19.52 0.98 7.71
C GLY A 156 18.55 0.64 8.84
N ASP A 157 18.91 -0.34 9.65
CA ASP A 157 18.12 -0.86 10.76
C ASP A 157 16.84 -1.63 10.37
N ASP A 158 16.66 -1.89 9.06
CA ASP A 158 15.60 -2.74 8.54
C ASP A 158 16.15 -4.11 8.17
N LEU A 159 15.49 -5.18 8.64
CA LEU A 159 15.84 -6.59 8.34
C LEU A 159 17.34 -6.89 8.50
N VAL A 160 17.95 -6.40 9.60
CA VAL A 160 19.41 -6.35 9.79
C VAL A 160 20.08 -7.72 9.62
N ASP A 161 19.48 -8.78 10.14
CA ASP A 161 20.02 -10.14 10.09
C ASP A 161 19.56 -10.92 8.85
N TYR A 162 18.60 -10.36 8.10
CA TYR A 162 17.97 -11.04 6.95
C TYR A 162 18.93 -11.17 5.77
N TYR A 163 19.83 -10.21 5.60
CA TYR A 163 20.82 -10.18 4.53
C TYR A 163 22.19 -10.65 5.00
N PRO A 164 23.02 -11.26 4.11
CA PRO A 164 24.44 -11.45 4.40
C PRO A 164 25.10 -10.08 4.58
N ILE A 165 26.01 -9.99 5.57
CA ILE A 165 26.68 -8.74 5.91
C ILE A 165 27.89 -8.56 5.00
N GLU A 166 27.93 -7.45 4.25
CA GLU A 166 29.10 -6.94 3.53
C GLU A 166 29.40 -5.52 4.02
N ALA A 167 30.62 -5.23 4.44
CA ALA A 167 31.00 -3.95 5.06
C ALA A 167 30.66 -2.74 4.17
N GLU A 168 30.94 -2.84 2.86
CA GLU A 168 30.59 -1.80 1.88
C GLU A 168 29.08 -1.50 1.86
N GLN A 169 28.23 -2.53 1.94
CA GLN A 169 26.78 -2.33 1.96
C GLN A 169 26.28 -1.68 3.25
N VAL A 170 26.93 -1.94 4.38
CA VAL A 170 26.58 -1.28 5.65
C VAL A 170 26.73 0.23 5.52
N GLU A 171 27.85 0.69 4.95
CA GLU A 171 28.13 2.12 4.75
C GLU A 171 27.18 2.74 3.73
N LEU A 172 26.99 2.10 2.57
CA LEU A 172 26.10 2.59 1.49
C LEU A 172 24.65 2.70 1.98
N VAL A 173 24.16 1.69 2.71
CA VAL A 173 22.79 1.68 3.26
C VAL A 173 22.62 2.75 4.32
N ALA A 174 23.62 2.98 5.20
CA ALA A 174 23.59 4.02 6.21
C ALA A 174 23.58 5.42 5.57
N GLU A 175 24.46 5.67 4.58
CA GLU A 175 24.50 6.92 3.81
C GLU A 175 23.16 7.20 3.13
N TYR A 176 22.64 6.21 2.40
CA TYR A 176 21.36 6.32 1.71
C TYR A 176 20.20 6.61 2.67
N THR A 177 20.14 5.91 3.81
CA THR A 177 19.11 6.13 4.84
C THR A 177 19.17 7.55 5.38
N ASN A 178 20.38 8.09 5.66
CA ASN A 178 20.54 9.47 6.10
C ASN A 178 20.05 10.48 5.06
N GLN A 179 20.34 10.23 3.78
CA GLN A 179 19.83 11.06 2.69
C GLN A 179 18.31 11.01 2.61
N MET A 180 17.69 9.84 2.82
CA MET A 180 16.24 9.68 2.77
C MET A 180 15.52 10.36 3.93
N VAL A 181 16.10 10.37 5.14
CA VAL A 181 15.59 11.19 6.27
C VAL A 181 15.51 12.66 5.86
N THR A 182 16.60 13.23 5.36
CA THR A 182 16.66 14.63 4.95
C THR A 182 15.67 14.92 3.81
N LYS A 183 15.62 14.04 2.81
CA LYS A 183 14.74 14.18 1.64
C LYS A 183 13.26 14.11 2.04
N MET A 184 12.89 13.24 2.97
CA MET A 184 11.51 13.12 3.46
C MET A 184 11.05 14.38 4.20
N VAL A 185 11.90 14.94 5.05
CA VAL A 185 11.61 16.20 5.76
C VAL A 185 11.45 17.36 4.78
N ALA A 186 12.35 17.49 3.80
CA ALA A 186 12.25 18.49 2.75
C ALA A 186 10.98 18.33 1.90
N LEU A 187 10.62 17.09 1.55
CA LEU A 187 9.42 16.78 0.78
C LEU A 187 8.14 17.19 1.51
N VAL A 188 8.06 16.96 2.82
CA VAL A 188 6.92 17.41 3.64
C VAL A 188 6.86 18.94 3.67
N GLY A 189 7.99 19.61 3.83
CA GLY A 189 8.07 21.08 3.76
C GLY A 189 7.60 21.63 2.42
N GLU A 190 7.98 20.98 1.31
CA GLU A 190 7.54 21.34 -0.04
C GLU A 190 6.02 21.15 -0.21
N ALA A 191 5.45 20.06 0.29
CA ALA A 191 4.01 19.83 0.24
C ALA A 191 3.24 20.90 1.05
N LEU A 192 3.72 21.24 2.25
CA LEU A 192 3.15 22.30 3.08
C LEU A 192 3.23 23.68 2.39
N ALA A 193 4.33 23.99 1.74
CA ALA A 193 4.51 25.24 1.01
C ALA A 193 3.58 25.36 -0.22
N LYS A 194 3.10 24.25 -0.75
CA LYS A 194 2.17 24.18 -1.88
C LYS A 194 0.69 24.16 -1.48
N LEU A 195 0.36 24.31 -0.21
CA LEU A 195 -1.02 24.35 0.24
C LEU A 195 -1.81 25.45 -0.48
N ALA A 196 -2.82 25.07 -1.23
CA ALA A 196 -3.70 25.95 -1.99
C ALA A 196 -5.13 25.41 -1.95
N PRO A 197 -6.16 26.27 -2.17
CA PRO A 197 -7.56 25.88 -2.14
C PRO A 197 -7.83 24.63 -2.98
N ALA A 198 -8.60 23.67 -2.40
CA ALA A 198 -8.92 22.40 -3.01
C ALA A 198 -10.29 21.89 -2.54
N MET A 199 -10.86 21.00 -3.34
CA MET A 199 -11.98 20.14 -2.98
C MET A 199 -11.45 18.72 -2.78
N LEU A 200 -11.92 18.06 -1.74
CA LEU A 200 -11.63 16.67 -1.46
C LEU A 200 -12.88 15.83 -1.71
N GLN A 201 -12.73 14.76 -2.50
CA GLN A 201 -13.81 13.81 -2.75
C GLN A 201 -13.26 12.40 -2.60
N PHE A 202 -14.10 11.48 -2.12
CA PHE A 202 -13.70 10.09 -1.97
C PHE A 202 -14.73 9.14 -2.55
N GLY A 203 -14.26 7.95 -2.86
CA GLY A 203 -15.04 6.84 -3.35
C GLY A 203 -14.27 5.55 -3.26
N GLU A 204 -14.81 4.53 -3.89
CA GLU A 204 -14.23 3.19 -3.91
C GLU A 204 -14.32 2.60 -5.30
N GLY A 205 -13.23 1.97 -5.72
CA GLY A 205 -13.18 1.09 -6.87
C GLY A 205 -12.97 -0.36 -6.45
N LYS A 206 -12.61 -1.22 -7.41
CA LYS A 206 -12.39 -2.64 -7.15
C LYS A 206 -11.29 -3.20 -8.03
N ALA A 207 -10.38 -3.98 -7.44
CA ALA A 207 -9.43 -4.83 -8.14
C ALA A 207 -9.47 -6.25 -7.55
N THR A 208 -9.25 -7.29 -8.36
CA THR A 208 -9.55 -8.68 -7.93
C THR A 208 -8.38 -9.64 -8.06
N PHE A 209 -7.15 -9.13 -8.19
CA PHE A 209 -5.97 -9.97 -8.37
C PHE A 209 -5.28 -10.38 -7.05
N ALA A 210 -5.65 -9.79 -5.92
CA ALA A 210 -5.15 -10.23 -4.62
C ALA A 210 -5.74 -11.59 -4.24
N VAL A 211 -4.88 -12.50 -3.83
CA VAL A 211 -5.23 -13.86 -3.41
C VAL A 211 -4.69 -14.10 -2.01
N ASN A 212 -5.52 -14.60 -1.10
CA ASN A 212 -5.07 -15.01 0.22
C ASN A 212 -4.07 -16.17 0.09
N ARG A 213 -2.78 -15.92 0.38
CA ARG A 213 -1.68 -16.87 0.17
C ARG A 213 -1.62 -17.96 1.23
N ARG A 214 -2.30 -17.78 2.37
CA ARG A 214 -2.38 -18.80 3.44
C ARG A 214 -3.32 -19.95 3.07
N ASN A 215 -4.36 -19.67 2.28
CA ASN A 215 -5.40 -20.62 1.94
C ASN A 215 -5.30 -21.13 0.50
N ASN A 216 -4.43 -20.56 -0.33
CA ASN A 216 -4.23 -20.91 -1.72
C ASN A 216 -2.74 -21.04 -2.02
N ARG A 217 -2.30 -22.24 -2.36
CA ARG A 217 -0.89 -22.49 -2.71
C ARG A 217 -0.56 -21.81 -4.03
N GLU A 218 0.52 -21.03 -4.09
CA GLU A 218 0.93 -20.28 -5.28
C GLU A 218 1.00 -21.16 -6.53
N ALA A 219 1.53 -22.38 -6.42
CA ALA A 219 1.65 -23.30 -7.54
C ALA A 219 0.30 -23.82 -8.09
N GLU A 220 -0.75 -23.79 -7.30
CA GLU A 220 -2.10 -24.28 -7.67
C GLU A 220 -2.94 -23.17 -8.33
N VAL A 221 -2.62 -21.90 -8.08
CA VAL A 221 -3.42 -20.74 -8.52
C VAL A 221 -3.63 -20.69 -10.03
N PRO A 222 -2.65 -20.96 -10.91
CA PRO A 222 -2.90 -20.96 -12.36
C PRO A 222 -3.95 -22.00 -12.78
N ALA A 223 -3.94 -23.20 -12.18
CA ALA A 223 -4.94 -24.23 -12.45
C ALA A 223 -6.32 -23.84 -11.91
N MET A 224 -6.39 -23.22 -10.74
CA MET A 224 -7.66 -22.70 -10.17
C MET A 224 -8.27 -21.63 -11.07
N ILE A 225 -7.47 -20.71 -11.59
CA ILE A 225 -7.93 -19.67 -12.55
C ILE A 225 -8.48 -20.36 -13.82
N ALA A 226 -7.74 -21.32 -14.39
CA ALA A 226 -8.13 -22.00 -15.62
C ALA A 226 -9.42 -22.81 -15.47
N SER A 227 -9.66 -23.40 -14.30
CA SER A 227 -10.87 -24.18 -14.00
C SER A 227 -12.03 -23.35 -13.44
N GLY A 228 -11.83 -22.07 -13.15
CA GLY A 228 -12.83 -21.24 -12.47
C GLY A 228 -13.06 -21.63 -11.00
N THR A 229 -12.13 -22.37 -10.37
CA THR A 229 -12.22 -22.75 -8.97
C THR A 229 -12.08 -21.53 -8.08
N PRO A 230 -13.04 -21.24 -7.16
CA PRO A 230 -12.95 -20.08 -6.27
C PRO A 230 -11.75 -20.15 -5.32
N PHE A 231 -11.11 -19.02 -5.10
CA PHE A 231 -10.08 -18.88 -4.08
C PHE A 231 -10.69 -18.96 -2.67
N LYS A 232 -9.90 -19.44 -1.73
CA LYS A 232 -10.27 -19.59 -0.31
C LYS A 232 -9.66 -18.46 0.52
N GLY A 233 -10.24 -18.27 1.71
CA GLY A 233 -9.77 -17.29 2.71
C GLY A 233 -10.28 -15.88 2.46
N PRO A 234 -10.13 -14.99 3.47
CA PRO A 234 -10.58 -13.62 3.39
C PRO A 234 -9.70 -12.80 2.45
N VAL A 235 -10.32 -11.89 1.70
CA VAL A 235 -9.68 -10.90 0.83
C VAL A 235 -10.40 -9.56 0.95
N ASP A 236 -9.69 -8.46 0.74
CA ASP A 236 -10.27 -7.12 0.56
C ASP A 236 -9.91 -6.60 -0.82
N HIS A 237 -10.84 -6.69 -1.74
CA HIS A 237 -10.70 -6.24 -3.12
C HIS A 237 -11.10 -4.78 -3.33
N THR A 238 -11.45 -4.05 -2.28
CA THR A 238 -11.78 -2.63 -2.35
C THR A 238 -10.53 -1.81 -2.66
N VAL A 239 -10.69 -0.86 -3.56
CA VAL A 239 -9.70 0.17 -3.89
C VAL A 239 -10.25 1.50 -3.37
N PRO A 240 -9.89 1.94 -2.16
CA PRO A 240 -10.27 3.25 -1.65
C PRO A 240 -9.60 4.35 -2.49
N ILE A 241 -10.31 5.46 -2.72
CA ILE A 241 -9.89 6.57 -3.59
C ILE A 241 -10.20 7.90 -2.91
N LEU A 242 -9.20 8.79 -2.83
CA LEU A 242 -9.37 10.19 -2.50
C LEU A 242 -8.84 11.04 -3.64
N THR A 243 -9.64 12.00 -4.11
CA THR A 243 -9.22 12.99 -5.10
C THR A 243 -9.01 14.36 -4.48
N VAL A 244 -8.01 15.06 -4.97
CA VAL A 244 -7.76 16.48 -4.71
C VAL A 244 -7.98 17.23 -6.00
N THR A 245 -9.01 18.08 -6.03
CA THR A 245 -9.38 18.87 -7.21
C THR A 245 -9.27 20.36 -6.90
N ARG A 246 -8.65 21.11 -7.78
CA ARG A 246 -8.52 22.58 -7.66
C ARG A 246 -9.86 23.26 -8.00
N PRO A 247 -10.08 24.52 -7.56
CA PRO A 247 -11.30 25.25 -7.85
C PRO A 247 -11.61 25.42 -9.35
N ASP A 248 -10.60 25.34 -10.21
CA ASP A 248 -10.73 25.37 -11.68
C ASP A 248 -11.14 24.02 -12.30
N GLY A 249 -11.37 23.00 -11.46
CA GLY A 249 -11.73 21.65 -11.88
C GLY A 249 -10.54 20.74 -12.21
N ARG A 250 -9.32 21.21 -12.15
CA ARG A 250 -8.11 20.42 -12.40
C ARG A 250 -7.87 19.42 -11.28
N LEU A 251 -7.74 18.16 -11.64
CA LEU A 251 -7.33 17.09 -10.72
C LEU A 251 -5.83 17.24 -10.39
N ASP A 252 -5.50 17.36 -9.11
CA ASP A 252 -4.14 17.61 -8.63
C ASP A 252 -3.51 16.37 -8.01
N ALA A 253 -4.32 15.53 -7.36
CA ALA A 253 -3.85 14.26 -6.82
C ALA A 253 -4.95 13.19 -6.79
N ILE A 254 -4.51 11.93 -6.88
CA ILE A 254 -5.30 10.73 -6.64
C ILE A 254 -4.55 9.90 -5.62
N LEU A 255 -5.06 9.81 -4.39
CA LEU A 255 -4.61 8.84 -3.41
C LEU A 255 -5.48 7.60 -3.51
N PHE A 256 -4.86 6.43 -3.61
CA PHE A 256 -5.55 5.15 -3.66
C PHE A 256 -4.81 4.07 -2.87
N GLY A 257 -5.51 3.00 -2.50
CA GLY A 257 -4.94 1.90 -1.75
C GLY A 257 -5.37 0.53 -2.27
N TYR A 258 -4.67 -0.53 -1.84
CA TYR A 258 -5.05 -1.91 -2.13
C TYR A 258 -4.42 -2.87 -1.12
N ALA A 259 -5.16 -3.93 -0.73
CA ALA A 259 -4.72 -4.91 0.24
C ALA A 259 -3.97 -6.06 -0.45
N CYS A 260 -2.72 -5.83 -0.84
CA CYS A 260 -1.92 -6.86 -1.50
C CYS A 260 -0.42 -6.54 -1.44
N HIS A 261 0.41 -7.55 -1.23
CA HIS A 261 1.87 -7.42 -1.29
C HIS A 261 2.34 -7.00 -2.69
N PRO A 262 3.17 -5.97 -2.83
CA PRO A 262 3.88 -5.67 -4.07
C PRO A 262 5.08 -6.59 -4.27
N THR A 263 4.80 -7.86 -4.54
CA THR A 263 5.77 -8.93 -4.70
C THR A 263 5.57 -9.72 -5.99
N THR A 264 5.06 -9.05 -7.03
CA THR A 264 4.95 -9.66 -8.36
C THR A 264 6.33 -10.02 -8.88
N LEU A 265 7.33 -9.19 -8.60
CA LEU A 265 8.69 -9.33 -9.10
C LEU A 265 9.69 -9.77 -8.02
N ASN A 266 10.74 -10.48 -8.44
CA ASN A 266 11.89 -10.89 -7.61
C ASN A 266 13.24 -10.69 -8.31
N PHE A 267 13.28 -9.88 -9.36
CA PHE A 267 14.47 -9.59 -10.17
C PHE A 267 15.32 -8.45 -9.55
N MET A 268 16.45 -8.11 -10.19
CA MET A 268 17.46 -7.21 -9.62
C MET A 268 17.36 -5.77 -10.16
N ARG A 269 16.15 -5.31 -10.56
CA ARG A 269 15.96 -3.96 -11.09
C ARG A 269 15.11 -3.12 -10.15
N TRP A 270 15.39 -1.82 -10.06
CA TRP A 270 14.54 -0.88 -9.38
C TRP A 270 13.17 -0.80 -10.05
N CYS A 271 12.13 -0.97 -9.26
CA CYS A 271 10.75 -0.97 -9.74
C CYS A 271 9.79 -0.81 -8.56
N GLY A 272 8.74 -0.04 -8.71
CA GLY A 272 7.66 0.09 -7.70
C GLY A 272 6.67 -1.08 -7.69
N ASP A 273 7.00 -2.20 -8.34
CA ASP A 273 6.10 -3.34 -8.56
C ASP A 273 4.76 -2.89 -9.18
N TYR A 274 3.68 -3.65 -9.05
CA TYR A 274 2.38 -3.28 -9.61
C TYR A 274 1.84 -1.91 -9.14
N PRO A 275 2.09 -1.43 -7.89
CA PRO A 275 1.68 -0.08 -7.51
C PRO A 275 2.39 1.01 -8.30
N GLY A 276 3.66 0.81 -8.62
CA GLY A 276 4.42 1.73 -9.47
C GLY A 276 3.80 1.85 -10.86
N PHE A 277 3.48 0.72 -11.50
CA PHE A 277 2.79 0.72 -12.80
C PHE A 277 1.39 1.35 -12.74
N ALA A 278 0.64 1.11 -11.65
CA ALA A 278 -0.67 1.74 -11.47
C ALA A 278 -0.57 3.27 -11.35
N GLN A 279 0.41 3.77 -10.58
CA GLN A 279 0.66 5.20 -10.46
C GLN A 279 1.02 5.82 -11.81
N LEU A 280 1.91 5.19 -12.58
CA LEU A 280 2.31 5.65 -13.91
C LEU A 280 1.12 5.70 -14.89
N GLU A 281 0.26 4.68 -14.89
CA GLU A 281 -0.93 4.65 -15.75
C GLU A 281 -1.93 5.74 -15.38
N LEU A 282 -2.17 5.98 -14.08
CA LEU A 282 -3.05 7.05 -13.61
C LEU A 282 -2.48 8.44 -13.94
N GLU A 283 -1.19 8.68 -13.73
CA GLU A 283 -0.54 9.96 -14.07
C GLU A 283 -0.54 10.22 -15.60
N LYS A 284 -0.48 9.16 -16.41
CA LYS A 284 -0.64 9.24 -17.87
C LYS A 284 -2.08 9.59 -18.29
N ASN A 285 -3.08 8.99 -17.62
CA ASN A 285 -4.49 9.23 -17.92
C ASN A 285 -4.97 10.59 -17.41
N HIS A 286 -4.34 11.12 -16.35
CA HIS A 286 -4.64 12.42 -15.74
C HIS A 286 -3.40 13.32 -15.72
N PRO A 287 -3.00 13.89 -16.87
CA PRO A 287 -1.80 14.73 -16.96
C PRO A 287 -1.85 15.91 -15.98
N GLY A 288 -0.81 16.03 -15.17
CA GLY A 288 -0.69 17.06 -14.12
C GLY A 288 -1.15 16.61 -12.73
N ALA A 289 -1.87 15.49 -12.62
CA ALA A 289 -2.17 14.88 -11.33
C ALA A 289 -0.98 14.05 -10.81
N THR A 290 -0.86 13.98 -9.50
CA THR A 290 0.07 13.05 -8.83
C THR A 290 -0.73 11.87 -8.26
N ALA A 291 -0.40 10.66 -8.68
CA ALA A 291 -0.97 9.45 -8.12
C ALA A 291 -0.14 8.99 -6.90
N LEU A 292 -0.79 8.74 -5.76
CA LEU A 292 -0.18 8.26 -4.52
C LEU A 292 -0.76 6.90 -4.15
N PHE A 293 0.10 5.93 -3.89
CA PHE A 293 -0.33 4.61 -3.43
C PHE A 293 0.00 4.43 -1.95
N ALA A 294 -1.01 4.10 -1.13
CA ALA A 294 -0.83 3.71 0.26
C ALA A 294 -1.34 2.28 0.45
N ASN A 295 -0.46 1.37 0.85
CA ASN A 295 -0.82 -0.02 1.04
C ASN A 295 -1.81 -0.16 2.21
N THR A 296 -2.83 -1.01 2.04
CA THR A 296 -3.77 -1.34 3.11
C THR A 296 -3.36 -2.66 3.80
N CYS A 297 -4.22 -3.36 4.49
CA CYS A 297 -3.84 -4.57 5.23
C CYS A 297 -3.61 -5.76 4.27
N GLY A 298 -2.44 -5.82 3.67
CA GLY A 298 -2.06 -6.81 2.65
C GLY A 298 -1.17 -7.95 3.15
N GLY A 299 -0.96 -8.10 4.48
CA GLY A 299 0.03 -9.00 5.06
C GLY A 299 -0.07 -10.46 4.62
N ASP A 300 -1.24 -10.97 4.37
CA ASP A 300 -1.50 -12.35 3.91
C ASP A 300 -2.02 -12.43 2.46
N GLN A 301 -1.89 -11.36 1.68
CA GLN A 301 -2.36 -11.29 0.29
C GLN A 301 -1.20 -11.21 -0.70
N ASN A 302 -1.24 -11.98 -1.78
CA ASN A 302 -0.27 -11.91 -2.88
C ASN A 302 -0.96 -11.67 -4.23
N PRO A 303 -0.26 -10.97 -5.16
CA PRO A 303 -0.67 -10.93 -6.57
C PRO A 303 -0.30 -12.24 -7.24
N LEU A 304 -1.28 -13.13 -7.48
CA LEU A 304 -1.01 -14.47 -8.01
C LEU A 304 -1.77 -14.71 -9.34
N PRO A 305 -1.11 -15.35 -10.35
CA PRO A 305 0.31 -15.76 -10.39
C PRO A 305 1.29 -14.59 -10.48
N ARG A 306 2.58 -14.83 -10.23
CA ARG A 306 3.60 -13.77 -10.18
C ARG A 306 4.93 -14.22 -10.81
N ARG A 307 5.95 -13.37 -10.82
CA ARG A 307 7.34 -13.57 -11.27
C ARG A 307 7.60 -13.20 -12.72
N SER A 308 6.74 -12.34 -13.34
CA SER A 308 7.10 -11.75 -14.64
C SER A 308 6.71 -10.27 -14.69
N VAL A 309 7.38 -9.50 -15.56
CA VAL A 309 7.11 -8.07 -15.77
C VAL A 309 5.73 -7.89 -16.38
N GLU A 310 5.32 -8.74 -17.30
CA GLU A 310 4.01 -8.69 -17.95
C GLU A 310 2.86 -8.86 -16.95
N LEU A 311 3.02 -9.73 -15.95
CA LEU A 311 2.06 -9.87 -14.87
C LEU A 311 2.03 -8.62 -13.99
N CYS A 312 3.19 -8.05 -13.70
CA CYS A 312 3.32 -6.84 -12.90
C CYS A 312 2.62 -5.64 -13.57
N GLU A 313 2.88 -5.42 -14.86
CA GLU A 313 2.22 -4.39 -15.67
C GLU A 313 0.71 -4.64 -15.74
N ARG A 314 0.30 -5.90 -15.94
CA ARG A 314 -1.12 -6.27 -15.95
C ARG A 314 -1.82 -5.93 -14.64
N TYR A 315 -1.22 -6.28 -13.49
CA TYR A 315 -1.80 -5.97 -12.18
C TYR A 315 -1.81 -4.47 -11.91
N GLY A 316 -0.77 -3.74 -12.29
CA GLY A 316 -0.75 -2.28 -12.23
C GLY A 316 -1.89 -1.67 -13.04
N LYS A 317 -2.10 -2.15 -14.28
CA LYS A 317 -3.21 -1.71 -15.11
C LYS A 317 -4.58 -2.10 -14.54
N MET A 318 -4.73 -3.31 -13.99
CA MET A 318 -5.98 -3.72 -13.32
C MET A 318 -6.31 -2.83 -12.12
N LEU A 319 -5.30 -2.44 -11.34
CA LEU A 319 -5.48 -1.53 -10.21
C LEU A 319 -5.85 -0.12 -10.69
N ALA A 320 -5.16 0.41 -11.70
CA ALA A 320 -5.50 1.69 -12.32
C ALA A 320 -6.93 1.69 -12.87
N VAL A 321 -7.36 0.64 -13.57
CA VAL A 321 -8.74 0.47 -14.03
C VAL A 321 -9.72 0.46 -12.85
N GLY A 322 -9.38 -0.21 -11.75
CA GLY A 322 -10.20 -0.18 -10.53
C GLY A 322 -10.39 1.23 -9.97
N VAL A 323 -9.34 2.06 -10.00
CA VAL A 323 -9.42 3.48 -9.64
C VAL A 323 -10.31 4.23 -10.63
N GLU A 324 -10.07 4.10 -11.95
CA GLU A 324 -10.84 4.79 -13.00
C GLU A 324 -12.34 4.46 -12.94
N GLU A 325 -12.69 3.20 -12.71
CA GLU A 325 -14.09 2.80 -12.53
C GLU A 325 -14.70 3.40 -11.26
N GLY A 326 -13.93 3.54 -10.19
CA GLY A 326 -14.35 4.24 -8.98
C GLY A 326 -14.55 5.74 -9.22
N LEU A 327 -13.70 6.39 -10.01
CA LEU A 327 -13.80 7.81 -10.37
C LEU A 327 -15.03 8.12 -11.24
N LYS A 328 -15.56 7.15 -11.99
CA LYS A 328 -16.81 7.28 -12.77
C LYS A 328 -18.07 7.21 -11.91
N GLN A 329 -17.97 6.70 -10.68
CA GLN A 329 -19.09 6.68 -9.75
C GLN A 329 -19.26 8.05 -9.07
N PRO A 330 -20.45 8.36 -8.53
CA PRO A 330 -20.62 9.57 -7.73
C PRO A 330 -19.70 9.57 -6.52
N LEU A 331 -18.68 10.43 -6.55
CA LEU A 331 -17.80 10.62 -5.42
C LEU A 331 -18.50 11.46 -4.34
N LYS A 332 -18.17 11.18 -3.07
CA LYS A 332 -18.67 11.93 -1.92
C LYS A 332 -17.72 13.07 -1.56
N ASN A 333 -18.25 14.26 -1.36
CA ASN A 333 -17.45 15.37 -0.85
C ASN A 333 -17.01 15.10 0.59
N VAL A 334 -15.80 15.50 0.92
CA VAL A 334 -15.30 15.56 2.29
C VAL A 334 -15.57 16.96 2.82
N SER A 335 -16.37 17.07 3.87
CA SER A 335 -16.80 18.34 4.44
C SER A 335 -16.55 18.39 5.94
N GLY A 336 -15.97 19.49 6.44
CA GLY A 336 -15.66 19.67 7.87
C GLY A 336 -14.17 19.82 8.12
N GLY A 337 -13.74 19.52 9.36
CA GLY A 337 -12.37 19.73 9.83
C GLY A 337 -11.54 18.43 9.89
N ILE A 338 -10.31 18.60 10.33
CA ILE A 338 -9.36 17.53 10.63
C ILE A 338 -9.40 17.24 12.13
N ARG A 339 -9.48 15.97 12.48
CA ARG A 339 -9.22 15.49 13.84
C ARG A 339 -8.26 14.33 13.79
N THR A 340 -7.28 14.33 14.68
CA THR A 340 -6.23 13.31 14.74
C THR A 340 -6.10 12.77 16.14
N ALA A 341 -5.73 11.51 16.23
CA ALA A 341 -5.32 10.86 17.47
C ALA A 341 -4.24 9.81 17.16
N PHE A 342 -3.31 9.66 18.06
CA PHE A 342 -2.19 8.73 17.95
C PHE A 342 -1.91 8.07 19.30
N GLU A 343 -1.52 6.82 19.28
CA GLU A 343 -1.05 6.11 20.45
C GLU A 343 0.08 5.16 20.06
N MET A 344 1.09 5.08 20.91
CA MET A 344 2.09 4.05 20.88
C MET A 344 1.73 3.00 21.93
N ILE A 345 1.33 1.81 21.49
CA ILE A 345 0.92 0.73 22.42
C ILE A 345 2.02 -0.34 22.50
N ASP A 346 2.10 -1.02 23.61
CA ASP A 346 3.01 -2.15 23.78
C ASP A 346 2.39 -3.45 23.25
N LEU A 347 2.99 -4.03 22.22
CA LEU A 347 2.69 -5.39 21.77
C LEU A 347 3.66 -6.39 22.45
N PRO A 348 3.17 -7.20 23.39
CA PRO A 348 4.03 -8.14 24.10
C PRO A 348 4.46 -9.30 23.22
N TYR A 349 5.68 -9.74 23.43
CA TYR A 349 6.13 -11.03 22.93
C TYR A 349 5.52 -12.17 23.75
N LEU A 350 5.29 -13.32 23.12
CA LEU A 350 4.89 -14.52 23.86
C LEU A 350 5.93 -14.88 24.93
N GLN A 351 7.20 -14.78 24.52
CA GLN A 351 8.37 -15.02 25.34
C GLN A 351 9.58 -14.35 24.69
N VAL A 352 10.42 -13.71 25.48
CA VAL A 352 11.76 -13.26 25.04
C VAL A 352 12.67 -14.47 24.95
N ALA A 353 13.48 -14.55 23.89
CA ALA A 353 14.38 -15.68 23.68
C ALA A 353 15.41 -15.81 24.82
N SER A 354 15.51 -17.00 25.38
CA SER A 354 16.50 -17.32 26.42
C SER A 354 17.91 -17.46 25.83
N ARG A 355 18.93 -17.43 26.68
CA ARG A 355 20.30 -17.67 26.24
C ARG A 355 20.45 -19.04 25.56
N GLU A 356 19.85 -20.08 26.13
CA GLU A 356 19.92 -21.46 25.63
C GLU A 356 19.25 -21.56 24.25
N GLU A 357 18.12 -20.90 24.07
CA GLU A 357 17.43 -20.83 22.77
C GLU A 357 18.27 -20.11 21.72
N LEU A 358 18.94 -19.00 22.10
CA LEU A 358 19.83 -18.26 21.21
C LEU A 358 21.10 -19.06 20.87
N GLU A 359 21.71 -19.77 21.84
CA GLU A 359 22.85 -20.65 21.59
C GLU A 359 22.52 -21.81 20.67
N ALA A 360 21.29 -22.37 20.78
CA ALA A 360 20.79 -23.37 19.84
C ALA A 360 20.56 -22.78 18.45
N ALA A 361 19.88 -21.62 18.38
CA ALA A 361 19.55 -20.95 17.13
C ALA A 361 20.81 -20.44 16.39
N SER A 362 21.89 -20.10 17.09
CA SER A 362 23.15 -19.67 16.45
C SER A 362 23.85 -20.76 15.64
N LYS A 363 23.45 -22.02 15.84
CA LYS A 363 23.96 -23.21 15.13
C LYS A 363 23.00 -23.68 14.03
N ASP A 364 21.89 -22.95 13.81
CA ASP A 364 20.88 -23.32 12.82
C ASP A 364 21.46 -23.26 11.40
N THR A 365 21.01 -24.15 10.53
CA THR A 365 21.32 -24.12 9.10
C THR A 365 20.65 -22.95 8.39
N ASN A 366 19.56 -22.39 8.95
CA ASN A 366 18.99 -21.13 8.50
C ASN A 366 19.92 -19.96 8.86
N GLY A 367 20.63 -19.46 7.85
CA GLY A 367 21.63 -18.40 8.04
C GLY A 367 21.05 -17.09 8.61
N VAL A 368 19.79 -16.76 8.37
CA VAL A 368 19.11 -15.60 8.97
C VAL A 368 18.98 -15.80 10.48
N ARG A 369 18.43 -16.94 10.89
CA ARG A 369 18.21 -17.27 12.29
C ARG A 369 19.53 -17.37 13.06
N ALA A 370 20.57 -17.95 12.43
CA ALA A 370 21.90 -18.04 13.02
C ALA A 370 22.54 -16.66 13.23
N ARG A 371 22.49 -15.75 12.24
CA ARG A 371 23.02 -14.38 12.37
C ARG A 371 22.28 -13.58 13.44
N TRP A 372 20.94 -13.65 13.44
CA TRP A 372 20.13 -13.01 14.47
C TRP A 372 20.51 -13.49 15.86
N ALA A 373 20.57 -14.79 16.07
CA ALA A 373 20.91 -15.35 17.39
C ALA A 373 22.31 -14.96 17.83
N ALA A 374 23.30 -14.98 16.92
CA ALA A 374 24.66 -14.52 17.23
C ALA A 374 24.67 -13.05 17.68
N ARG A 375 23.95 -12.16 16.98
CA ARG A 375 23.82 -10.74 17.35
C ARG A 375 23.11 -10.57 18.69
N MET A 376 22.06 -11.34 18.98
CA MET A 376 21.37 -11.29 20.27
C MET A 376 22.29 -11.76 21.40
N LEU A 377 23.10 -12.81 21.19
CA LEU A 377 24.09 -13.27 22.17
C LEU A 377 25.15 -12.19 22.45
N VAL A 378 25.64 -11.47 21.46
CA VAL A 378 26.57 -10.34 21.67
C VAL A 378 25.91 -9.28 22.55
N LYS A 379 24.66 -8.91 22.34
CA LYS A 379 23.90 -7.97 23.17
C LYS A 379 23.76 -8.47 24.61
N LEU A 380 23.36 -9.73 24.81
CA LEU A 380 23.24 -10.33 26.13
C LEU A 380 24.60 -10.36 26.87
N ASN A 381 25.69 -10.66 26.17
CA ASN A 381 27.02 -10.67 26.74
C ASN A 381 27.50 -9.27 27.14
N ALA A 382 27.03 -8.23 26.45
CA ALA A 382 27.24 -6.84 26.83
C ALA A 382 26.33 -6.36 27.99
N GLY A 383 25.47 -7.24 28.53
CA GLY A 383 24.57 -6.92 29.64
C GLY A 383 23.27 -6.23 29.22
N GLU A 384 22.95 -6.17 27.91
CA GLU A 384 21.69 -5.63 27.45
C GLU A 384 20.50 -6.51 27.89
N LYS A 385 19.43 -5.85 28.35
CA LYS A 385 18.15 -6.51 28.65
C LYS A 385 17.22 -6.31 27.49
N PHE A 386 16.65 -7.40 26.98
CA PHE A 386 15.65 -7.30 25.93
C PHE A 386 14.30 -6.86 26.48
N PRO A 387 13.58 -5.96 25.78
CA PRO A 387 12.23 -5.58 26.15
C PRO A 387 11.27 -6.76 26.00
N ALA A 388 10.27 -6.83 26.87
CA ALA A 388 9.21 -7.85 26.81
C ALA A 388 8.12 -7.54 25.77
N ALA A 389 8.10 -6.33 25.25
CA ALA A 389 7.12 -5.84 24.27
C ALA A 389 7.79 -4.91 23.27
N TYR A 390 7.10 -4.66 22.16
CA TYR A 390 7.51 -3.69 21.15
C TYR A 390 6.51 -2.54 21.08
N PRO A 391 6.98 -1.27 21.01
CA PRO A 391 6.10 -0.13 20.83
C PRO A 391 5.54 -0.08 19.42
N TYR A 392 4.20 -0.14 19.31
CA TYR A 392 3.47 -0.25 18.05
C TYR A 392 2.62 1.00 17.77
N PRO A 393 2.78 1.66 16.61
CA PRO A 393 2.05 2.86 16.28
C PRO A 393 0.62 2.56 15.83
N VAL A 394 -0.35 3.32 16.37
CA VAL A 394 -1.75 3.32 15.94
C VAL A 394 -2.20 4.74 15.74
N HIS A 395 -2.78 5.02 14.57
CA HIS A 395 -3.36 6.32 14.23
C HIS A 395 -4.85 6.21 13.99
N ALA A 396 -5.58 7.27 14.29
CA ALA A 396 -6.92 7.52 13.78
C ALA A 396 -6.99 8.97 13.31
N TRP A 397 -7.35 9.18 12.03
CA TRP A 397 -7.64 10.49 11.45
C TRP A 397 -9.08 10.53 10.99
N ARG A 398 -9.75 11.62 11.29
CA ARG A 398 -11.06 11.94 10.72
C ARG A 398 -10.93 13.17 9.84
N LEU A 399 -11.22 13.00 8.57
CA LEU A 399 -11.26 14.06 7.59
C LEU A 399 -12.74 14.34 7.27
N GLY A 400 -13.21 15.51 7.69
CA GLY A 400 -14.62 15.83 7.66
C GLY A 400 -15.48 14.90 8.53
N GLN A 401 -16.73 14.73 8.15
CA GLN A 401 -17.63 13.80 8.81
C GLN A 401 -17.61 12.39 8.15
N GLU A 402 -17.06 12.30 6.96
CA GLU A 402 -17.24 11.18 6.03
C GLU A 402 -16.09 10.18 6.03
N LEU A 403 -14.83 10.63 6.22
CA LEU A 403 -13.66 9.77 6.13
C LEU A 403 -13.06 9.49 7.50
N LEU A 404 -12.84 8.21 7.77
CA LEU A 404 -12.06 7.72 8.90
C LEU A 404 -10.85 6.93 8.37
N TRP A 405 -9.65 7.41 8.68
CA TRP A 405 -8.40 6.73 8.37
C TRP A 405 -7.81 6.12 9.63
N ILE A 406 -7.55 4.81 9.58
CA ILE A 406 -6.88 4.06 10.64
C ILE A 406 -5.53 3.64 10.12
N GLY A 407 -4.44 4.09 10.75
CA GLY A 407 -3.07 3.72 10.42
C GLY A 407 -2.53 2.72 11.42
N GLN A 408 -1.95 1.63 10.90
CA GLN A 408 -1.36 0.56 11.68
C GLN A 408 0.05 0.27 11.16
N GLY A 409 1.01 0.11 12.06
CA GLY A 409 2.38 -0.28 11.69
C GLY A 409 2.46 -1.68 11.10
N ALA A 410 3.52 -1.92 10.34
CA ALA A 410 3.93 -3.25 9.91
C ALA A 410 2.98 -3.99 8.96
N GLU A 411 3.23 -5.28 8.75
CA GLU A 411 2.51 -6.13 7.81
C GLU A 411 1.23 -6.71 8.41
N THR A 412 0.21 -5.86 8.58
CA THR A 412 -1.10 -6.29 9.11
C THR A 412 -1.83 -7.19 8.11
N VAL A 413 -2.41 -8.29 8.61
CA VAL A 413 -3.23 -9.19 7.80
C VAL A 413 -4.59 -8.57 7.49
N VAL A 414 -5.25 -9.09 6.43
CA VAL A 414 -6.50 -8.52 5.90
C VAL A 414 -7.67 -8.48 6.90
N ASP A 415 -7.65 -9.37 7.88
CA ASP A 415 -8.70 -9.43 8.93
C ASP A 415 -8.92 -8.07 9.63
N TYR A 416 -7.87 -7.29 9.86
CA TYR A 416 -7.97 -5.96 10.46
C TYR A 416 -8.77 -4.98 9.60
N ALA A 417 -8.51 -4.94 8.30
CA ALA A 417 -9.29 -4.10 7.39
C ALA A 417 -10.76 -4.50 7.37
N LEU A 418 -11.04 -5.80 7.23
CA LEU A 418 -12.40 -6.33 7.21
C LEU A 418 -13.15 -6.09 8.52
N ARG A 419 -12.45 -6.23 9.67
CA ARG A 419 -13.00 -5.95 10.98
C ARG A 419 -13.38 -4.49 11.15
N PHE A 420 -12.44 -3.57 10.92
CA PHE A 420 -12.68 -2.15 11.19
C PHE A 420 -13.62 -1.49 10.18
N LYS A 421 -13.61 -1.91 8.91
CA LYS A 421 -14.62 -1.49 7.94
C LYS A 421 -16.03 -1.91 8.37
N ARG A 422 -16.20 -3.13 8.88
CA ARG A 422 -17.49 -3.59 9.42
C ARG A 422 -17.89 -2.86 10.69
N GLU A 423 -16.93 -2.57 11.58
CA GLU A 423 -17.18 -1.94 12.89
C GLU A 423 -17.51 -0.45 12.75
N PHE A 424 -16.79 0.28 11.90
CA PHE A 424 -16.92 1.74 11.82
C PHE A 424 -17.69 2.23 10.59
N GLY A 425 -18.00 1.34 9.66
CA GLY A 425 -18.88 1.61 8.53
C GLY A 425 -18.20 2.22 7.30
N PRO A 426 -19.01 2.69 6.33
CA PRO A 426 -18.53 3.27 5.07
C PRO A 426 -17.60 4.47 5.29
N GLY A 427 -16.64 4.66 4.40
CA GLY A 427 -15.62 5.71 4.50
C GLY A 427 -14.47 5.38 5.45
N THR A 428 -14.44 4.16 6.01
CA THR A 428 -13.31 3.69 6.82
C THR A 428 -12.20 3.11 5.93
N TRP A 429 -11.02 3.71 5.99
CA TRP A 429 -9.80 3.21 5.34
C TRP A 429 -8.85 2.68 6.41
N VAL A 430 -8.30 1.50 6.17
CA VAL A 430 -7.38 0.86 7.11
C VAL A 430 -6.05 0.65 6.40
N PHE A 431 -5.08 1.47 6.73
CA PHE A 431 -3.72 1.35 6.25
C PHE A 431 -2.94 0.38 7.12
N GLY A 432 -2.27 -0.57 6.53
CA GLY A 432 -1.10 -1.22 7.10
C GLY A 432 0.16 -0.46 6.70
N TYR A 433 1.32 -0.98 7.08
CA TYR A 433 2.61 -0.46 6.61
C TYR A 433 2.83 1.03 6.94
N VAL A 434 2.36 1.47 8.12
CA VAL A 434 2.47 2.85 8.58
C VAL A 434 3.62 2.97 9.57
N ASP A 435 4.51 3.94 9.35
CA ASP A 435 5.54 4.45 10.25
C ASP A 435 6.68 3.48 10.60
N ASP A 436 6.43 2.19 10.74
CA ASP A 436 7.44 1.25 11.21
C ASP A 436 7.27 -0.15 10.61
N MET A 437 8.38 -0.70 10.07
CA MET A 437 8.45 -2.06 9.56
C MET A 437 8.86 -3.01 10.67
N ILE A 438 7.89 -3.48 11.45
CA ILE A 438 8.13 -4.22 12.67
C ILE A 438 8.21 -5.73 12.43
N ALA A 439 7.17 -6.30 11.82
CA ALA A 439 6.97 -7.71 11.54
C ALA A 439 5.58 -7.93 10.92
N TYR A 440 5.17 -9.20 10.73
CA TYR A 440 3.76 -9.53 10.51
C TYR A 440 2.95 -9.31 11.78
N ILE A 441 1.75 -8.73 11.61
CA ILE A 441 0.78 -8.52 12.69
C ILE A 441 -0.43 -9.42 12.43
N PRO A 442 -0.46 -10.63 13.03
CA PRO A 442 -1.56 -11.57 12.86
C PRO A 442 -2.84 -11.10 13.57
N SER A 443 -3.99 -11.45 13.01
CA SER A 443 -5.23 -11.55 13.77
C SER A 443 -5.20 -12.75 14.71
N ARG A 444 -6.16 -12.86 15.62
CA ARG A 444 -6.31 -14.04 16.51
C ARG A 444 -6.37 -15.32 15.68
N ARG A 445 -7.20 -15.35 14.62
CA ARG A 445 -7.30 -16.47 13.70
C ARG A 445 -5.94 -16.86 13.09
N VAL A 446 -5.24 -15.90 12.51
CA VAL A 446 -3.93 -16.14 11.87
C VAL A 446 -2.88 -16.53 12.90
N TRP A 447 -2.94 -15.97 14.11
CA TRP A 447 -2.05 -16.35 15.21
C TRP A 447 -2.29 -17.80 15.63
N GLU A 448 -3.54 -18.25 15.78
CA GLU A 448 -3.90 -19.64 16.13
C GLU A 448 -3.52 -20.64 15.04
N GLU A 449 -3.74 -20.30 13.78
CA GLU A 449 -3.31 -21.08 12.63
C GLU A 449 -1.77 -21.21 12.52
N GLY A 450 -1.01 -20.26 13.07
CA GLY A 450 0.45 -20.24 13.01
C GLY A 450 0.99 -19.95 11.61
N GLY A 451 2.14 -20.51 11.28
CA GLY A 451 2.82 -20.28 9.99
C GLY A 451 3.49 -18.91 9.91
N TYR A 452 3.85 -18.48 8.69
CA TYR A 452 4.69 -17.31 8.45
C TYR A 452 4.05 -16.03 8.99
N GLU A 453 2.82 -15.71 8.60
CA GLU A 453 2.10 -14.53 9.07
C GLU A 453 1.60 -14.68 10.52
N GLY A 454 1.59 -15.91 11.07
CA GLY A 454 1.21 -16.20 12.46
C GLY A 454 2.18 -15.70 13.51
N GLY A 455 3.22 -14.95 13.08
CA GLY A 455 4.17 -14.29 13.97
C GLY A 455 5.25 -15.22 14.52
N THR A 456 5.60 -16.31 13.82
CA THR A 456 6.65 -17.27 14.25
C THR A 456 8.04 -16.92 13.72
N PHE A 457 8.17 -15.81 12.98
CA PHE A 457 9.40 -15.37 12.31
C PHE A 457 9.87 -13.98 12.75
N LEU A 458 9.60 -13.58 14.00
CA LEU A 458 10.02 -12.27 14.53
C LEU A 458 11.53 -12.06 14.47
N TYR A 459 12.31 -13.13 14.52
CA TYR A 459 13.77 -13.08 14.39
C TYR A 459 14.23 -12.52 13.02
N GLU A 460 13.45 -12.70 11.93
CA GLU A 460 13.78 -12.13 10.62
C GLU A 460 13.79 -10.59 10.65
N TYR A 461 12.94 -10.02 11.50
CA TYR A 461 12.84 -8.57 11.74
C TYR A 461 13.73 -8.10 12.90
N GLY A 462 14.63 -8.97 13.37
CA GLY A 462 15.57 -8.63 14.43
C GLY A 462 14.96 -8.49 15.83
N ARG A 463 13.71 -8.96 16.05
CA ARG A 463 13.06 -8.90 17.36
C ARG A 463 13.66 -9.95 18.31
N PRO A 464 13.73 -9.68 19.64
CA PRO A 464 14.35 -10.59 20.61
C PRO A 464 13.41 -11.74 21.03
N ALA A 465 12.59 -12.23 20.12
CA ALA A 465 11.56 -13.22 20.35
C ALA A 465 11.22 -13.98 19.07
N PHE A 466 10.54 -15.10 19.21
CA PHE A 466 10.09 -15.90 18.08
C PHE A 466 8.65 -15.61 17.69
N ARG A 467 7.80 -15.16 18.63
CA ARG A 467 6.36 -15.00 18.41
C ARG A 467 5.77 -13.89 19.28
N TRP A 468 4.72 -13.24 18.74
CA TRP A 468 3.86 -12.34 19.52
C TRP A 468 3.04 -13.09 20.57
N ALA A 469 2.65 -12.40 21.65
CA ALA A 469 1.61 -12.89 22.55
C ALA A 469 0.26 -13.01 21.82
N GLY A 470 -0.61 -13.90 22.30
CA GLY A 470 -1.86 -14.19 21.61
C GLY A 470 -2.94 -13.11 21.71
N ASP A 471 -2.73 -12.05 22.50
CA ASP A 471 -3.69 -10.97 22.75
C ASP A 471 -3.41 -9.69 21.94
N ILE A 472 -2.47 -9.71 20.98
CA ILE A 472 -2.08 -8.49 20.25
C ILE A 472 -3.24 -7.90 19.43
N GLU A 473 -4.12 -8.72 18.83
CA GLU A 473 -5.29 -8.21 18.13
C GLU A 473 -6.24 -7.46 19.07
N ASP A 474 -6.44 -7.98 20.28
CA ASP A 474 -7.30 -7.34 21.27
C ASP A 474 -6.75 -5.99 21.70
N ARG A 475 -5.43 -5.89 21.92
CA ARG A 475 -4.74 -4.65 22.27
C ARG A 475 -4.84 -3.61 21.15
N ILE A 476 -4.54 -4.00 19.92
CA ILE A 476 -4.64 -3.13 18.73
C ILE A 476 -6.08 -2.65 18.57
N SER A 477 -7.06 -3.56 18.68
CA SER A 477 -8.47 -3.22 18.51
C SER A 477 -8.97 -2.27 19.59
N ALA A 478 -8.57 -2.47 20.84
CA ALA A 478 -8.92 -1.58 21.94
C ALA A 478 -8.34 -0.16 21.73
N SER A 479 -7.09 -0.06 21.27
CA SER A 479 -6.46 1.23 20.93
C SER A 479 -7.20 1.91 19.77
N VAL A 480 -7.44 1.20 18.65
CA VAL A 480 -8.20 1.73 17.52
C VAL A 480 -9.57 2.26 17.95
N GLN A 481 -10.33 1.49 18.74
CA GLN A 481 -11.65 1.90 19.24
C GLN A 481 -11.57 3.16 20.13
N LYS A 482 -10.55 3.25 20.98
CA LYS A 482 -10.28 4.42 21.82
C LYS A 482 -9.99 5.65 20.94
N LEU A 483 -9.06 5.55 19.99
CA LEU A 483 -8.67 6.67 19.13
C LEU A 483 -9.82 7.10 18.20
N VAL A 484 -10.58 6.14 17.66
CA VAL A 484 -11.76 6.46 16.84
C VAL A 484 -12.82 7.21 17.63
N ARG A 485 -13.06 6.87 18.92
CA ARG A 485 -13.94 7.68 19.76
C ARG A 485 -13.43 9.12 19.89
N GLN A 486 -12.15 9.32 20.20
CA GLN A 486 -11.54 10.65 20.35
C GLN A 486 -11.70 11.53 19.10
N VAL A 487 -11.53 10.96 17.90
CA VAL A 487 -11.69 11.76 16.67
C VAL A 487 -13.14 11.92 16.22
N ARG A 488 -14.09 11.18 16.81
CA ARG A 488 -15.53 11.32 16.54
C ARG A 488 -16.23 12.30 17.47
N GLU A 489 -15.70 12.51 18.66
CA GLU A 489 -16.15 13.53 19.62
C GLU A 489 -15.74 14.94 19.17
#